data_87abb16ef0a1d03ed5139d0dc97e7252
#
_entry.id   87abb16ef0a1d03ed5139d0dc97e7252
#
_cell.length_a   1.000
_cell.length_b   1.000
_cell.length_c   1.000
_cell.angle_alpha   90.00
_cell.angle_beta   90.00
_cell.angle_gamma   90.00
#
_symmetry.space_group_name_H-M   'P 1'
#
loop_
_entity.id
_entity.type
_entity.pdbx_description
1 polymer ?
#
loop_
_entity_poly.entity_id
_entity_poly.type
_entity_poly.pdbx_seq_one_letter_code
_entity_poly.pdbx_strand_id
1 'polypeptide(L)'
;VRNDCQVPFRIYRPAMVVGHSKTGEIDKIDGAYYFFKSLQKIRRILPPWFPLIGIEGGKFNVVPVDYVVDAMDHIVHQENLEGRCFHLTNPDHHSMGNLLNVFADAGHTPRFSMRLDMRMFHFIPKFVREAVSGLPPVKRIVSTLLADMGLPDSVTMFMNYPTRYDNRDTERALKGSGIKCPELENYAPVIWDYWERNLDPDLFVDHSLEGNVGGKVVLITGASSGIGKTSALRLAEAGAHVLLVARSAEKLEETAAEIATVGGVATIYQADVSDLADCDRLVAEV
;
A
#
# COMPACT_ATOMS: atom_id res chain seq x y z
N VAL A 1 -7.68 -30.43 15.27
CA VAL A 1 -7.00 -31.17 14.20
C VAL A 1 -5.99 -32.15 14.79
N ARG A 2 -5.09 -31.72 15.69
CA ARG A 2 -4.00 -32.59 16.20
C ARG A 2 -4.49 -33.80 17.02
N ASN A 3 -5.61 -33.69 17.71
CA ASN A 3 -6.10 -34.73 18.61
C ASN A 3 -7.10 -35.69 17.93
N ASP A 4 -7.66 -35.34 16.77
CA ASP A 4 -8.73 -36.09 16.12
C ASP A 4 -8.30 -36.71 14.79
N CYS A 5 -7.06 -36.49 14.37
CA CYS A 5 -6.57 -36.97 13.08
C CYS A 5 -5.91 -38.35 13.22
N GLN A 6 -6.49 -39.36 12.56
CA GLN A 6 -5.95 -40.72 12.50
C GLN A 6 -4.96 -40.93 11.34
N VAL A 7 -4.80 -39.92 10.46
CA VAL A 7 -3.90 -39.97 9.32
C VAL A 7 -2.55 -39.34 9.72
N PRO A 8 -1.40 -39.92 9.29
CA PRO A 8 -0.11 -39.30 9.49
C PRO A 8 -0.10 -37.88 8.89
N PHE A 9 0.29 -36.88 9.69
CA PHE A 9 0.32 -35.50 9.24
C PHE A 9 1.56 -34.76 9.75
N ARG A 10 1.94 -33.69 9.05
CA ARG A 10 2.94 -32.70 9.45
C ARG A 10 2.34 -31.31 9.32
N ILE A 11 2.73 -30.40 10.19
CA ILE A 11 2.25 -29.02 10.17
C ILE A 11 3.41 -28.11 9.80
N TYR A 12 3.28 -27.33 8.73
CA TYR A 12 4.24 -26.34 8.32
C TYR A 12 3.68 -24.95 8.59
N ARG A 13 4.47 -24.11 9.26
CA ARG A 13 4.11 -22.74 9.60
C ARG A 13 5.20 -21.79 9.11
N PRO A 14 5.10 -21.32 7.86
CA PRO A 14 6.04 -20.32 7.37
C PRO A 14 5.83 -18.99 8.09
N ALA A 15 6.90 -18.21 8.18
CA ALA A 15 6.85 -16.82 8.56
C ALA A 15 6.20 -15.98 7.43
N MET A 16 6.40 -14.69 7.42
CA MET A 16 5.97 -13.82 6.33
C MET A 16 6.74 -14.20 5.06
N VAL A 17 6.03 -14.81 4.11
CA VAL A 17 6.64 -15.26 2.85
C VAL A 17 6.70 -14.09 1.88
N VAL A 18 7.88 -13.91 1.29
CA VAL A 18 8.13 -12.93 0.23
C VAL A 18 8.58 -13.64 -1.05
N GLY A 19 8.84 -12.88 -2.10
CA GLY A 19 9.24 -13.42 -3.39
C GLY A 19 10.47 -14.32 -3.36
N HIS A 20 10.69 -14.98 -4.48
CA HIS A 20 11.83 -15.88 -4.68
C HIS A 20 13.17 -15.14 -4.51
N SER A 21 14.10 -15.68 -3.73
CA SER A 21 15.34 -14.99 -3.36
C SER A 21 16.24 -14.59 -4.53
N LYS A 22 16.16 -15.30 -5.66
CA LYS A 22 17.00 -15.07 -6.85
C LYS A 22 16.29 -14.32 -7.97
N THR A 23 14.95 -14.43 -8.07
CA THR A 23 14.17 -13.81 -9.16
C THR A 23 13.26 -12.68 -8.69
N GLY A 24 12.96 -12.60 -7.40
CA GLY A 24 12.00 -11.68 -6.82
C GLY A 24 10.54 -12.03 -7.06
N GLU A 25 10.27 -13.06 -7.88
CA GLU A 25 8.94 -13.43 -8.34
C GLU A 25 8.00 -13.78 -7.19
N ILE A 26 6.79 -13.22 -7.25
CA ILE A 26 5.69 -13.47 -6.32
C ILE A 26 4.37 -13.16 -7.00
N ASP A 27 3.35 -13.96 -6.72
CA ASP A 27 2.00 -13.79 -7.30
C ASP A 27 1.11 -12.85 -6.49
N LYS A 28 1.42 -12.64 -5.20
CA LYS A 28 0.58 -11.88 -4.30
C LYS A 28 1.36 -10.85 -3.49
N ILE A 29 0.92 -9.60 -3.56
CA ILE A 29 1.43 -8.54 -2.70
C ILE A 29 0.81 -8.67 -1.31
N ASP A 30 1.63 -8.94 -0.28
CA ASP A 30 1.22 -9.05 1.10
C ASP A 30 2.37 -8.67 2.06
N GLY A 31 2.05 -8.41 3.32
CA GLY A 31 3.04 -8.23 4.38
C GLY A 31 4.03 -7.09 4.16
N ALA A 32 5.31 -7.40 3.96
CA ALA A 32 6.38 -6.42 3.82
C ALA A 32 6.22 -5.48 2.60
N TYR A 33 5.55 -5.94 1.55
CA TYR A 33 5.36 -5.15 0.32
C TYR A 33 4.49 -3.90 0.51
N TYR A 34 3.64 -3.86 1.52
CA TYR A 34 2.84 -2.66 1.82
C TYR A 34 3.70 -1.43 2.09
N PHE A 35 4.93 -1.61 2.56
CA PHE A 35 5.85 -0.51 2.81
C PHE A 35 6.56 -0.01 1.55
N PHE A 36 6.60 -0.80 0.47
CA PHE A 36 7.39 -0.47 -0.72
C PHE A 36 6.88 0.79 -1.40
N LYS A 37 5.55 0.93 -1.54
CA LYS A 37 4.96 2.14 -2.12
C LYS A 37 5.25 3.39 -1.31
N SER A 38 5.21 3.28 0.01
CA SER A 38 5.56 4.38 0.91
C SER A 38 7.02 4.79 0.79
N LEU A 39 7.93 3.81 0.78
CA LEU A 39 9.36 4.03 0.58
C LEU A 39 9.63 4.67 -0.79
N GLN A 40 8.98 4.19 -1.86
CA GLN A 40 9.10 4.77 -3.20
C GLN A 40 8.66 6.24 -3.24
N LYS A 41 7.53 6.58 -2.59
CA LYS A 41 7.06 7.97 -2.48
C LYS A 41 8.07 8.84 -1.74
N ILE A 42 8.64 8.36 -0.63
CA ILE A 42 9.67 9.06 0.13
C ILE A 42 10.91 9.32 -0.76
N ARG A 43 11.38 8.32 -1.51
CA ARG A 43 12.50 8.47 -2.46
C ARG A 43 12.28 9.57 -3.51
N ARG A 44 11.03 9.75 -3.95
CA ARG A 44 10.68 10.82 -4.93
C ARG A 44 10.74 12.22 -4.35
N ILE A 45 10.60 12.37 -3.03
CA ILE A 45 10.50 13.67 -2.34
C ILE A 45 11.81 14.04 -1.66
N LEU A 46 12.50 13.07 -1.05
CA LEU A 46 13.67 13.28 -0.22
C LEU A 46 14.93 12.61 -0.79
N PRO A 47 16.09 13.26 -0.69
CA PRO A 47 17.35 12.65 -1.12
C PRO A 47 17.78 11.52 -0.16
N PRO A 48 18.57 10.52 -0.63
CA PRO A 48 18.93 9.32 0.16
C PRO A 48 19.65 9.59 1.48
N TRP A 49 20.34 10.73 1.59
CA TRP A 49 21.08 11.13 2.79
C TRP A 49 20.20 11.80 3.86
N PHE A 50 18.91 12.07 3.58
CA PHE A 50 18.02 12.73 4.53
C PHE A 50 17.64 11.78 5.67
N PRO A 51 17.87 12.14 6.96
CA PRO A 51 17.54 11.26 8.08
C PRO A 51 16.02 11.21 8.32
N LEU A 52 15.45 10.00 8.30
CA LEU A 52 14.04 9.81 8.67
C LEU A 52 13.90 9.43 10.13
N ILE A 53 12.76 9.81 10.71
CA ILE A 53 12.32 9.35 12.02
C ILE A 53 11.34 8.20 11.81
N GLY A 54 11.66 7.04 12.38
CA GLY A 54 10.83 5.84 12.34
C GLY A 54 10.34 5.42 13.70
N ILE A 55 9.42 4.48 13.70
CA ILE A 55 8.90 3.85 14.92
C ILE A 55 9.60 2.51 15.06
N GLU A 56 10.24 2.29 16.21
CA GLU A 56 10.75 0.98 16.59
C GLU A 56 9.61 0.19 17.26
N GLY A 57 9.37 -1.01 16.82
CA GLY A 57 8.32 -1.87 17.37
C GLY A 57 8.58 -3.31 17.01
N GLY A 58 7.69 -4.21 17.33
CA GLY A 58 7.60 -5.61 16.95
C GLY A 58 8.84 -6.32 16.41
N LYS A 59 8.71 -7.61 16.25
CA LYS A 59 9.70 -8.44 15.56
C LYS A 59 9.07 -9.06 14.33
N PHE A 60 9.72 -8.88 13.22
CA PHE A 60 9.30 -9.43 11.94
C PHE A 60 10.23 -10.57 11.55
N ASN A 61 9.64 -11.60 11.01
CA ASN A 61 10.35 -12.70 10.45
C ASN A 61 9.91 -12.85 9.00
N VAL A 62 10.85 -12.74 8.09
CA VAL A 62 10.62 -12.76 6.64
C VAL A 62 11.43 -13.88 6.03
N VAL A 63 10.83 -14.65 5.16
CA VAL A 63 11.46 -15.78 4.47
C VAL A 63 11.10 -15.77 2.98
N PRO A 64 12.02 -16.09 2.08
CA PRO A 64 11.71 -16.18 0.66
C PRO A 64 11.01 -17.49 0.34
N VAL A 65 10.17 -17.48 -0.70
CA VAL A 65 9.32 -18.61 -1.08
C VAL A 65 10.12 -19.87 -1.44
N ASP A 66 11.26 -19.71 -2.10
CA ASP A 66 12.15 -20.82 -2.45
C ASP A 66 12.69 -21.56 -1.22
N TYR A 67 13.12 -20.85 -0.18
CA TYR A 67 13.48 -21.49 1.08
C TYR A 67 12.32 -22.30 1.68
N VAL A 68 11.12 -21.74 1.65
CA VAL A 68 9.93 -22.41 2.19
C VAL A 68 9.66 -23.71 1.42
N VAL A 69 9.69 -23.66 0.08
CA VAL A 69 9.46 -24.81 -0.78
C VAL A 69 10.54 -25.87 -0.57
N ASP A 70 11.81 -25.49 -0.63
CA ASP A 70 12.94 -26.42 -0.45
C ASP A 70 12.92 -27.10 0.92
N ALA A 71 12.61 -26.33 1.97
CA ALA A 71 12.50 -26.86 3.33
C ALA A 71 11.31 -27.82 3.49
N MET A 72 10.16 -27.48 2.90
CA MET A 72 8.98 -28.35 2.92
C MET A 72 9.23 -29.64 2.15
N ASP A 73 9.79 -29.54 0.94
CA ASP A 73 10.11 -30.69 0.10
C ASP A 73 11.07 -31.65 0.82
N HIS A 74 12.15 -31.12 1.38
CA HIS A 74 13.10 -31.91 2.12
C HIS A 74 12.48 -32.62 3.34
N ILE A 75 11.68 -31.88 4.16
CA ILE A 75 11.09 -32.42 5.37
C ILE A 75 9.98 -33.43 5.05
N VAL A 76 9.22 -33.28 3.95
CA VAL A 76 8.13 -34.18 3.60
C VAL A 76 8.63 -35.58 3.25
N HIS A 77 9.86 -35.68 2.72
CA HIS A 77 10.46 -36.94 2.34
C HIS A 77 11.24 -37.64 3.47
N GLN A 78 11.35 -37.04 4.66
CA GLN A 78 11.97 -37.68 5.82
C GLN A 78 10.99 -38.58 6.54
N GLU A 79 11.50 -39.69 7.07
CA GLU A 79 10.72 -40.63 7.90
C GLU A 79 10.67 -40.18 9.37
N ASN A 80 9.69 -40.69 10.11
CA ASN A 80 9.55 -40.51 11.58
C ASN A 80 9.38 -39.06 12.05
N LEU A 81 8.77 -38.18 11.23
CA LEU A 81 8.47 -36.81 11.55
C LEU A 81 6.96 -36.51 11.66
N GLU A 82 6.13 -37.55 11.73
CA GLU A 82 4.68 -37.45 11.82
C GLU A 82 4.24 -36.79 13.14
N GLY A 83 3.17 -36.01 13.09
CA GLY A 83 2.59 -35.29 14.21
C GLY A 83 3.42 -34.06 14.67
N ARG A 84 4.49 -33.71 13.98
CA ARG A 84 5.35 -32.57 14.31
C ARG A 84 4.88 -31.30 13.60
N CYS A 85 5.29 -30.16 14.19
CA CYS A 85 5.05 -28.84 13.65
C CYS A 85 6.41 -28.17 13.37
N PHE A 86 6.60 -27.73 12.14
CA PHE A 86 7.81 -27.07 11.67
C PHE A 86 7.53 -25.58 11.41
N HIS A 87 8.23 -24.71 12.13
CA HIS A 87 8.21 -23.28 11.86
C HIS A 87 9.31 -22.95 10.85
N LEU A 88 8.89 -22.65 9.62
CA LEU A 88 9.80 -22.26 8.53
C LEU A 88 10.07 -20.76 8.63
N THR A 89 11.03 -20.42 9.48
CA THR A 89 11.34 -19.05 9.87
C THR A 89 12.82 -18.77 9.67
N ASN A 90 13.15 -17.49 9.47
CA ASN A 90 14.54 -17.06 9.56
C ASN A 90 15.01 -17.13 11.02
N PRO A 91 16.18 -17.74 11.32
CA PRO A 91 16.76 -17.70 12.66
C PRO A 91 16.91 -16.28 13.21
N ASP A 92 17.23 -15.32 12.33
CA ASP A 92 17.40 -13.93 12.66
C ASP A 92 16.10 -13.16 12.50
N HIS A 93 15.67 -12.53 13.57
CA HIS A 93 14.46 -11.71 13.60
C HIS A 93 14.84 -10.25 13.41
N HIS A 94 14.23 -9.61 12.43
CA HIS A 94 14.38 -8.17 12.24
C HIS A 94 13.42 -7.40 13.12
N SER A 95 13.89 -6.32 13.76
CA SER A 95 12.97 -5.31 14.28
C SER A 95 12.32 -4.57 13.11
N MET A 96 11.17 -3.93 13.34
CA MET A 96 10.49 -3.14 12.30
C MET A 96 11.44 -2.12 11.64
N GLY A 97 12.18 -1.37 12.47
CA GLY A 97 13.09 -0.37 11.95
C GLY A 97 14.25 -0.96 11.14
N ASN A 98 14.73 -2.16 11.48
CA ASN A 98 15.75 -2.86 10.70
C ASN A 98 15.16 -3.35 9.37
N LEU A 99 13.98 -3.97 9.38
CA LEU A 99 13.28 -4.43 8.19
C LEU A 99 13.07 -3.28 7.20
N LEU A 100 12.54 -2.15 7.68
CA LEU A 100 12.33 -0.96 6.85
C LEU A 100 13.64 -0.41 6.29
N ASN A 101 14.73 -0.43 7.06
CA ASN A 101 16.03 0.03 6.57
C ASN A 101 16.64 -0.91 5.52
N VAL A 102 16.46 -2.23 5.65
CA VAL A 102 16.90 -3.17 4.60
C VAL A 102 16.18 -2.86 3.29
N PHE A 103 14.87 -2.64 3.31
CA PHE A 103 14.13 -2.27 2.10
C PHE A 103 14.38 -0.82 1.65
N ALA A 104 14.67 0.10 2.57
CA ALA A 104 15.08 1.46 2.21
C ALA A 104 16.41 1.45 1.46
N ASP A 105 17.38 0.64 1.91
CA ASP A 105 18.66 0.46 1.21
C ASP A 105 18.45 -0.17 -0.18
N ALA A 106 17.62 -1.23 -0.26
CA ALA A 106 17.27 -1.89 -1.51
C ALA A 106 16.61 -0.93 -2.52
N GLY A 107 15.75 -0.03 -2.04
CA GLY A 107 15.04 0.96 -2.85
C GLY A 107 15.77 2.29 -3.01
N HIS A 108 17.00 2.43 -2.53
CA HIS A 108 17.77 3.69 -2.52
C HIS A 108 16.98 4.86 -1.88
N THR A 109 16.27 4.56 -0.81
CA THR A 109 15.42 5.49 -0.05
C THR A 109 16.17 5.96 1.20
N PRO A 110 15.87 7.17 1.71
CA PRO A 110 16.42 7.61 2.99
C PRO A 110 16.20 6.61 4.12
N ARG A 111 17.21 6.45 4.99
CA ARG A 111 17.15 5.50 6.11
C ARG A 111 16.47 6.12 7.34
N PHE A 112 15.78 5.28 8.10
CA PHE A 112 15.26 5.63 9.42
C PHE A 112 16.41 5.65 10.44
N SER A 113 17.04 6.82 10.59
CA SER A 113 18.21 7.02 11.44
C SER A 113 17.85 7.21 12.91
N MET A 114 16.71 7.86 13.17
CA MET A 114 16.15 8.01 14.52
C MET A 114 14.96 7.06 14.68
N ARG A 115 14.96 6.30 15.76
CA ARG A 115 13.91 5.32 16.04
C ARG A 115 13.29 5.62 17.39
N LEU A 116 12.00 5.92 17.39
CA LEU A 116 11.22 6.12 18.59
C LEU A 116 10.68 4.77 19.06
N ASP A 117 11.16 4.30 20.21
CA ASP A 117 10.64 3.08 20.82
C ASP A 117 9.21 3.33 21.31
N MET A 118 8.26 2.59 20.76
CA MET A 118 6.85 2.63 21.18
C MET A 118 6.68 2.35 22.69
N ARG A 119 7.65 1.68 23.32
CA ARG A 119 7.62 1.43 24.79
C ARG A 119 7.73 2.72 25.59
N MET A 120 8.37 3.75 25.04
CA MET A 120 8.44 5.06 25.70
C MET A 120 7.05 5.69 25.89
N PHE A 121 6.06 5.31 25.05
CA PHE A 121 4.68 5.76 25.19
C PHE A 121 3.89 4.99 26.26
N HIS A 122 4.43 3.91 26.83
CA HIS A 122 3.80 3.19 27.94
C HIS A 122 3.73 3.99 29.25
N PHE A 123 4.57 5.02 29.41
CA PHE A 123 4.48 5.96 30.53
C PHE A 123 3.25 6.87 30.45
N ILE A 124 2.64 7.00 29.28
CA ILE A 124 1.37 7.73 29.13
C ILE A 124 0.25 6.83 29.64
N PRO A 125 -0.52 7.28 30.67
CA PRO A 125 -1.65 6.50 31.17
C PRO A 125 -2.62 6.10 30.07
N LYS A 126 -3.17 4.88 30.14
CA LYS A 126 -4.07 4.33 29.10
C LYS A 126 -5.21 5.29 28.74
N PHE A 127 -5.83 5.91 29.77
CA PHE A 127 -6.94 6.82 29.57
C PHE A 127 -6.56 8.09 28.76
N VAL A 128 -5.34 8.61 28.94
CA VAL A 128 -4.83 9.75 28.16
C VAL A 128 -4.59 9.34 26.70
N ARG A 129 -3.96 8.18 26.53
CA ARG A 129 -3.70 7.63 25.18
C ARG A 129 -4.99 7.35 24.45
N GLU A 130 -5.97 6.72 25.09
CA GLU A 130 -7.29 6.43 24.52
C GLU A 130 -8.09 7.71 24.24
N ALA A 131 -8.02 8.69 25.14
CA ALA A 131 -8.64 9.99 24.93
C ALA A 131 -8.04 10.73 23.73
N VAL A 132 -6.72 10.78 23.63
CA VAL A 132 -6.03 11.45 22.51
C VAL A 132 -6.24 10.69 21.18
N SER A 133 -6.06 9.38 21.17
CA SER A 133 -6.28 8.57 19.96
C SER A 133 -7.74 8.47 19.56
N GLY A 134 -8.67 8.67 20.51
CA GLY A 134 -10.11 8.73 20.29
C GLY A 134 -10.61 10.04 19.69
N LEU A 135 -9.81 11.10 19.73
CA LEU A 135 -10.21 12.41 19.20
C LEU A 135 -10.41 12.33 17.66
N PRO A 136 -11.57 12.78 17.15
CA PRO A 136 -11.87 12.74 15.72
C PRO A 136 -10.79 13.35 14.82
N PRO A 137 -10.17 14.51 15.16
CA PRO A 137 -9.11 15.09 14.34
C PRO A 137 -7.85 14.23 14.33
N VAL A 138 -7.47 13.58 15.45
CA VAL A 138 -6.29 12.71 15.51
C VAL A 138 -6.50 11.45 14.67
N LYS A 139 -7.66 10.80 14.80
CA LYS A 139 -8.03 9.65 13.95
C LYS A 139 -8.00 10.01 12.48
N ARG A 140 -8.55 11.18 12.11
CA ARG A 140 -8.58 11.65 10.72
C ARG A 140 -7.18 11.91 10.18
N ILE A 141 -6.30 12.55 10.96
CA ILE A 141 -4.91 12.79 10.57
C ILE A 141 -4.17 11.46 10.38
N VAL A 142 -4.29 10.52 11.34
CA VAL A 142 -3.62 9.21 11.25
C VAL A 142 -4.15 8.40 10.06
N SER A 143 -5.48 8.32 9.86
CA SER A 143 -6.05 7.58 8.72
C SER A 143 -5.69 8.22 7.38
N THR A 144 -5.65 9.55 7.29
CA THR A 144 -5.22 10.25 6.08
C THR A 144 -3.74 9.97 5.78
N LEU A 145 -2.86 10.07 6.80
CA LEU A 145 -1.44 9.77 6.64
C LEU A 145 -1.21 8.29 6.22
N LEU A 146 -1.92 7.35 6.84
CA LEU A 146 -1.83 5.93 6.46
C LEU A 146 -2.36 5.68 5.05
N ALA A 147 -3.48 6.30 4.69
CA ALA A 147 -4.05 6.23 3.35
C ALA A 147 -3.13 6.87 2.30
N ASP A 148 -2.56 8.04 2.59
CA ASP A 148 -1.61 8.72 1.70
C ASP A 148 -0.32 7.92 1.51
N MET A 149 0.09 7.17 2.54
CA MET A 149 1.21 6.22 2.45
C MET A 149 0.82 4.90 1.78
N GLY A 150 -0.46 4.66 1.50
CA GLY A 150 -0.95 3.40 0.94
C GLY A 150 -0.89 2.22 1.91
N LEU A 151 -0.87 2.49 3.23
CA LEU A 151 -0.84 1.47 4.27
C LEU A 151 -2.27 1.13 4.72
N PRO A 152 -2.73 -0.13 4.59
CA PRO A 152 -4.00 -0.55 5.15
C PRO A 152 -4.03 -0.41 6.68
N ASP A 153 -5.18 -0.09 7.26
CA ASP A 153 -5.35 0.03 8.71
C ASP A 153 -4.92 -1.26 9.46
N SER A 154 -5.06 -2.42 8.81
CA SER A 154 -4.62 -3.71 9.33
C SER A 154 -3.11 -3.82 9.58
N VAL A 155 -2.29 -3.03 8.88
CA VAL A 155 -0.82 -3.06 9.04
C VAL A 155 -0.41 -2.61 10.45
N THR A 156 -1.15 -1.69 11.06
CA THR A 156 -0.87 -1.21 12.43
C THR A 156 -0.95 -2.33 13.46
N MET A 157 -1.78 -3.35 13.20
CA MET A 157 -1.96 -4.52 14.07
C MET A 157 -0.69 -5.39 14.09
N PHE A 158 0.05 -5.46 12.98
CA PHE A 158 1.29 -6.23 12.86
C PHE A 158 2.53 -5.50 13.39
N MET A 159 2.47 -4.18 13.53
CA MET A 159 3.62 -3.36 13.95
C MET A 159 4.08 -3.63 15.38
N ASN A 160 3.28 -4.30 16.19
CA ASN A 160 3.56 -4.51 17.61
C ASN A 160 3.52 -5.98 18.03
N TYR A 161 3.85 -6.91 17.14
CA TYR A 161 3.78 -8.33 17.42
C TYR A 161 5.04 -8.80 18.17
N PRO A 162 4.93 -9.24 19.45
CA PRO A 162 6.09 -9.60 20.27
C PRO A 162 6.57 -11.05 20.05
N THR A 163 5.95 -11.79 19.12
CA THR A 163 6.11 -13.23 18.98
C THR A 163 7.48 -13.61 18.43
N ARG A 164 8.10 -14.59 19.07
CA ARG A 164 9.26 -15.31 18.57
C ARG A 164 8.84 -16.73 18.22
N TYR A 165 9.30 -17.19 17.09
CA TYR A 165 9.02 -18.55 16.65
C TYR A 165 10.20 -19.46 16.99
N ASP A 166 9.91 -20.62 17.55
CA ASP A 166 10.91 -21.66 17.81
C ASP A 166 11.08 -22.51 16.55
N ASN A 167 12.22 -22.40 15.91
CA ASN A 167 12.56 -23.12 14.69
C ASN A 167 13.48 -24.34 14.89
N ARG A 168 13.76 -24.72 16.14
CA ARG A 168 14.70 -25.83 16.47
C ARG A 168 14.34 -27.14 15.80
N ASP A 169 13.06 -27.47 15.65
CA ASP A 169 12.63 -28.70 14.99
C ASP A 169 12.89 -28.64 13.48
N THR A 170 12.71 -27.47 12.87
CA THR A 170 13.06 -27.22 11.47
C THR A 170 14.57 -27.33 11.26
N GLU A 171 15.36 -26.68 12.09
CA GLU A 171 16.84 -26.74 12.00
C GLU A 171 17.38 -28.17 12.15
N ARG A 172 16.79 -28.98 13.04
CA ARG A 172 17.15 -30.39 13.19
C ARG A 172 16.81 -31.19 11.95
N ALA A 173 15.61 -30.97 11.40
CA ALA A 173 15.17 -31.67 10.19
C ALA A 173 15.98 -31.29 8.94
N LEU A 174 16.44 -30.03 8.86
CA LEU A 174 17.27 -29.55 7.76
C LEU A 174 18.77 -29.81 7.93
N LYS A 175 19.18 -30.39 9.07
CA LYS A 175 20.60 -30.62 9.35
C LYS A 175 21.24 -31.56 8.30
N GLY A 176 22.27 -31.08 7.62
CA GLY A 176 23.00 -31.81 6.60
C GLY A 176 22.43 -31.70 5.19
N SER A 177 21.24 -31.06 5.00
CA SER A 177 20.66 -30.87 3.67
C SER A 177 21.33 -29.74 2.86
N GLY A 178 22.00 -28.81 3.53
CA GLY A 178 22.51 -27.58 2.90
C GLY A 178 21.45 -26.48 2.73
N ILE A 179 20.17 -26.75 3.05
CA ILE A 179 19.08 -25.79 2.96
C ILE A 179 19.17 -24.82 4.16
N LYS A 180 19.31 -23.54 3.86
CA LYS A 180 19.36 -22.46 4.85
C LYS A 180 18.54 -21.27 4.37
N CYS A 181 17.84 -20.61 5.30
CA CYS A 181 17.21 -19.34 5.00
C CYS A 181 18.31 -18.31 4.68
N PRO A 182 18.28 -17.67 3.51
CA PRO A 182 19.24 -16.61 3.20
C PRO A 182 18.97 -15.35 4.04
N GLU A 183 20.00 -14.57 4.29
CA GLU A 183 19.87 -13.27 4.95
C GLU A 183 19.06 -12.30 4.07
N LEU A 184 18.17 -11.53 4.69
CA LEU A 184 17.25 -10.63 3.99
C LEU A 184 17.99 -9.61 3.13
N GLU A 185 19.10 -9.09 3.62
CA GLU A 185 19.95 -8.12 2.96
C GLU A 185 20.43 -8.59 1.57
N ASN A 186 20.63 -9.90 1.42
CA ASN A 186 21.13 -10.49 0.18
C ASN A 186 20.08 -10.55 -0.93
N TYR A 187 18.80 -10.63 -0.58
CA TYR A 187 17.73 -10.77 -1.58
C TYR A 187 16.70 -9.62 -1.60
N ALA A 188 16.74 -8.72 -0.62
CA ALA A 188 15.88 -7.54 -0.61
C ALA A 188 15.99 -6.68 -1.87
N PRO A 189 17.19 -6.44 -2.46
CA PRO A 189 17.29 -5.72 -3.73
C PRO A 189 16.60 -6.42 -4.90
N VAL A 190 16.65 -7.75 -4.94
CA VAL A 190 16.01 -8.56 -6.00
C VAL A 190 14.50 -8.47 -5.89
N ILE A 191 13.97 -8.57 -4.67
CA ILE A 191 12.53 -8.43 -4.39
C ILE A 191 12.05 -7.02 -4.74
N TRP A 192 12.82 -5.99 -4.35
CA TRP A 192 12.48 -4.61 -4.65
C TRP A 192 12.43 -4.35 -6.16
N ASP A 193 13.46 -4.78 -6.90
CA ASP A 193 13.54 -4.61 -8.35
C ASP A 193 12.38 -5.31 -9.07
N TYR A 194 12.06 -6.54 -8.66
CA TYR A 194 10.92 -7.27 -9.22
C TYR A 194 9.60 -6.55 -8.97
N TRP A 195 9.38 -6.09 -7.72
CA TRP A 195 8.16 -5.36 -7.36
C TRP A 195 8.05 -4.05 -8.16
N GLU A 196 9.12 -3.29 -8.26
CA GLU A 196 9.10 -2.00 -8.95
C GLU A 196 8.83 -2.14 -10.45
N ARG A 197 9.26 -3.24 -11.07
CA ARG A 197 9.06 -3.50 -12.50
C ARG A 197 7.76 -4.21 -12.85
N ASN A 198 7.20 -5.00 -11.95
CA ASN A 198 6.10 -5.89 -12.27
C ASN A 198 4.85 -5.69 -11.43
N LEU A 199 4.98 -5.15 -10.22
CA LEU A 199 3.89 -5.14 -9.24
C LEU A 199 3.59 -3.74 -8.69
N ASP A 200 4.36 -2.71 -9.06
CA ASP A 200 4.06 -1.33 -8.64
C ASP A 200 2.67 -0.93 -9.15
N PRO A 201 1.74 -0.56 -8.25
CA PRO A 201 0.40 -0.13 -8.67
C PRO A 201 0.39 0.98 -9.73
N ASP A 202 1.40 1.86 -9.75
CA ASP A 202 1.50 2.93 -10.75
C ASP A 202 1.66 2.40 -12.18
N LEU A 203 2.16 1.16 -12.37
CA LEU A 203 2.27 0.53 -13.70
C LEU A 203 0.91 0.24 -14.34
N PHE A 204 -0.14 0.12 -13.50
CA PHE A 204 -1.48 -0.27 -13.92
C PHE A 204 -2.45 0.93 -13.89
N VAL A 205 -1.98 2.12 -13.55
CA VAL A 205 -2.79 3.34 -13.57
C VAL A 205 -2.80 3.90 -14.99
N ASP A 206 -3.98 4.06 -15.54
CA ASP A 206 -4.16 4.80 -16.78
C ASP A 206 -3.99 6.30 -16.49
N HIS A 207 -2.86 6.85 -16.92
CA HIS A 207 -2.51 8.27 -16.78
C HIS A 207 -3.07 9.13 -17.94
N SER A 208 -3.81 8.56 -18.87
CA SER A 208 -4.49 9.32 -19.92
C SER A 208 -5.56 10.25 -19.33
N LEU A 209 -5.98 11.24 -20.09
CA LEU A 209 -7.08 12.11 -19.68
C LEU A 209 -8.35 11.27 -19.46
N GLU A 210 -8.62 10.31 -20.32
CA GLU A 210 -9.76 9.39 -20.23
C GLU A 210 -9.72 8.56 -18.95
N GLY A 211 -8.58 7.94 -18.61
CA GLY A 211 -8.41 7.18 -17.37
C GLY A 211 -8.59 8.03 -16.11
N ASN A 212 -8.28 9.33 -16.19
CA ASN A 212 -8.42 10.24 -15.06
C ASN A 212 -9.81 10.82 -14.87
N VAL A 213 -10.56 11.07 -15.95
CA VAL A 213 -11.85 11.78 -15.90
C VAL A 213 -13.03 10.97 -16.43
N GLY A 214 -12.81 9.87 -17.12
CA GLY A 214 -13.85 9.00 -17.66
C GLY A 214 -14.84 8.55 -16.58
N GLY A 215 -16.13 8.71 -16.84
CA GLY A 215 -17.21 8.40 -15.90
C GLY A 215 -17.33 9.31 -14.69
N LYS A 216 -16.50 10.36 -14.58
CA LYS A 216 -16.59 11.36 -13.48
C LYS A 216 -17.47 12.54 -13.88
N VAL A 217 -18.03 13.20 -12.87
CA VAL A 217 -18.73 14.46 -13.02
C VAL A 217 -17.77 15.61 -12.78
N VAL A 218 -17.67 16.54 -13.71
CA VAL A 218 -16.75 17.69 -13.67
C VAL A 218 -17.51 18.98 -13.88
N LEU A 219 -17.51 19.88 -12.87
CA LEU A 219 -18.11 21.20 -12.97
C LEU A 219 -17.10 22.22 -13.49
N ILE A 220 -17.48 22.99 -14.49
CA ILE A 220 -16.63 24.00 -15.12
C ILE A 220 -17.34 25.35 -15.11
N THR A 221 -16.77 26.30 -14.38
CA THR A 221 -17.22 27.72 -14.43
C THR A 221 -16.59 28.44 -15.61
N GLY A 222 -17.31 29.41 -16.17
CA GLY A 222 -16.86 30.12 -17.38
C GLY A 222 -16.89 29.24 -18.64
N ALA A 223 -17.72 28.20 -18.67
CA ALA A 223 -17.79 27.22 -19.75
C ALA A 223 -18.39 27.74 -21.07
N SER A 224 -18.83 28.98 -21.12
CA SER A 224 -19.45 29.60 -22.31
C SER A 224 -18.46 30.06 -23.38
N SER A 225 -17.14 30.15 -23.07
CA SER A 225 -16.14 30.62 -24.05
C SER A 225 -14.70 30.33 -23.60
N GLY A 226 -13.75 30.51 -24.50
CA GLY A 226 -12.32 30.48 -24.22
C GLY A 226 -11.85 29.20 -23.53
N ILE A 227 -11.06 29.34 -22.47
CA ILE A 227 -10.42 28.21 -21.75
C ILE A 227 -11.49 27.28 -21.17
N GLY A 228 -12.55 27.82 -20.53
CA GLY A 228 -13.61 27.02 -19.92
C GLY A 228 -14.32 26.14 -20.95
N LYS A 229 -14.71 26.71 -22.10
CA LYS A 229 -15.34 25.99 -23.21
C LYS A 229 -14.42 24.89 -23.76
N THR A 230 -13.16 25.24 -24.06
CA THR A 230 -12.19 24.26 -24.58
C THR A 230 -11.93 23.12 -23.60
N SER A 231 -11.82 23.43 -22.30
CA SER A 231 -11.67 22.42 -21.26
C SER A 231 -12.90 21.49 -21.19
N ALA A 232 -14.11 22.07 -21.27
CA ALA A 232 -15.35 21.30 -21.26
C ALA A 232 -15.41 20.28 -22.41
N LEU A 233 -15.09 20.71 -23.63
CA LEU A 233 -15.03 19.83 -24.81
C LEU A 233 -14.03 18.69 -24.60
N ARG A 234 -12.80 19.02 -24.19
CA ARG A 234 -11.74 18.00 -23.98
C ARG A 234 -12.10 16.98 -22.90
N LEU A 235 -12.72 17.43 -21.80
CA LEU A 235 -13.11 16.55 -20.71
C LEU A 235 -14.31 15.68 -21.09
N ALA A 236 -15.25 16.22 -21.88
CA ALA A 236 -16.36 15.46 -22.42
C ALA A 236 -15.91 14.40 -23.43
N GLU A 237 -14.97 14.73 -24.34
CA GLU A 237 -14.33 13.77 -25.26
C GLU A 237 -13.65 12.64 -24.50
N ALA A 238 -13.08 12.93 -23.31
CA ALA A 238 -12.46 11.94 -22.43
C ALA A 238 -13.47 11.20 -21.52
N GLY A 239 -14.77 11.28 -21.82
CA GLY A 239 -15.82 10.51 -21.15
C GLY A 239 -16.30 11.07 -19.81
N ALA A 240 -15.98 12.33 -19.47
CA ALA A 240 -16.55 12.98 -18.29
C ALA A 240 -17.97 13.47 -18.58
N HIS A 241 -18.84 13.44 -17.55
CA HIS A 241 -20.09 14.22 -17.56
C HIS A 241 -19.77 15.65 -17.10
N VAL A 242 -19.92 16.61 -18.01
CA VAL A 242 -19.50 17.99 -17.74
C VAL A 242 -20.69 18.87 -17.34
N LEU A 243 -20.59 19.50 -16.17
CA LEU A 243 -21.55 20.50 -15.70
C LEU A 243 -21.06 21.88 -16.14
N LEU A 244 -21.74 22.48 -17.09
CA LEU A 244 -21.37 23.76 -17.70
C LEU A 244 -21.99 24.92 -16.94
N VAL A 245 -21.18 25.80 -16.36
CA VAL A 245 -21.65 26.94 -15.56
C VAL A 245 -21.18 28.26 -16.19
N ALA A 246 -22.11 29.15 -16.52
CA ALA A 246 -21.82 30.53 -16.93
C ALA A 246 -23.10 31.40 -16.86
N ARG A 247 -22.95 32.70 -17.07
CA ARG A 247 -24.05 33.69 -17.04
C ARG A 247 -24.96 33.62 -18.28
N SER A 248 -24.41 33.25 -19.45
CA SER A 248 -25.16 33.21 -20.69
C SER A 248 -25.66 31.78 -20.99
N ALA A 249 -26.96 31.57 -20.82
CA ALA A 249 -27.58 30.28 -21.14
C ALA A 249 -27.40 29.90 -22.63
N GLU A 250 -27.60 30.86 -23.55
CA GLU A 250 -27.50 30.66 -25.02
C GLU A 250 -26.11 30.09 -25.39
N LYS A 251 -25.01 30.68 -24.87
CA LYS A 251 -23.64 30.20 -25.12
C LYS A 251 -23.32 28.84 -24.44
N LEU A 252 -23.98 28.53 -23.33
CA LEU A 252 -23.87 27.20 -22.72
C LEU A 252 -24.58 26.15 -23.56
N GLU A 253 -25.75 26.49 -24.17
CA GLU A 253 -26.45 25.60 -25.09
C GLU A 253 -25.62 25.31 -26.36
N GLU A 254 -24.95 26.33 -26.93
CA GLU A 254 -24.00 26.14 -28.01
C GLU A 254 -22.88 25.18 -27.63
N THR A 255 -22.27 25.37 -26.44
CA THR A 255 -21.19 24.51 -25.95
C THR A 255 -21.67 23.09 -25.68
N ALA A 256 -22.87 22.93 -25.13
CA ALA A 256 -23.46 21.60 -24.91
C ALA A 256 -23.78 20.88 -26.23
N ALA A 257 -24.26 21.62 -27.25
CA ALA A 257 -24.47 21.08 -28.59
C ALA A 257 -23.15 20.60 -29.22
N GLU A 258 -22.08 21.36 -29.11
CA GLU A 258 -20.74 20.93 -29.55
C GLU A 258 -20.25 19.67 -28.82
N ILE A 259 -20.44 19.59 -27.49
CA ILE A 259 -20.12 18.38 -26.71
C ILE A 259 -20.93 17.17 -27.21
N ALA A 260 -22.21 17.35 -27.53
CA ALA A 260 -23.04 16.27 -28.05
C ALA A 260 -22.55 15.76 -29.42
N THR A 261 -21.94 16.60 -30.26
CA THR A 261 -21.40 16.17 -31.56
C THR A 261 -20.21 15.21 -31.42
N VAL A 262 -19.47 15.28 -30.33
CA VAL A 262 -18.36 14.37 -30.03
C VAL A 262 -18.78 13.18 -29.14
N GLY A 263 -20.08 13.00 -28.92
CA GLY A 263 -20.62 11.91 -28.10
C GLY A 263 -20.49 12.11 -26.58
N GLY A 264 -20.12 13.31 -26.15
CA GLY A 264 -19.98 13.67 -24.74
C GLY A 264 -21.33 13.98 -24.07
N VAL A 265 -21.34 14.07 -22.75
CA VAL A 265 -22.49 14.38 -21.90
C VAL A 265 -22.26 15.70 -21.18
N ALA A 266 -23.21 16.62 -21.29
CA ALA A 266 -23.17 17.89 -20.58
C ALA A 266 -24.52 18.25 -19.97
N THR A 267 -24.48 18.94 -18.81
CA THR A 267 -25.65 19.57 -18.18
C THR A 267 -25.36 21.05 -17.97
N ILE A 268 -26.35 21.89 -18.23
CA ILE A 268 -26.22 23.35 -18.19
C ILE A 268 -26.76 23.90 -16.87
N TYR A 269 -26.00 24.80 -16.27
CA TYR A 269 -26.39 25.57 -15.08
C TYR A 269 -26.09 27.06 -15.33
N GLN A 270 -27.13 27.87 -15.49
CA GLN A 270 -26.96 29.32 -15.60
C GLN A 270 -26.75 29.91 -14.22
N ALA A 271 -25.56 30.46 -13.98
CA ALA A 271 -25.23 31.11 -12.69
C ALA A 271 -24.15 32.19 -12.87
N ASP A 272 -24.20 33.22 -12.04
CA ASP A 272 -23.12 34.19 -11.85
C ASP A 272 -22.34 33.81 -10.59
N VAL A 273 -21.15 33.25 -10.75
CA VAL A 273 -20.29 32.79 -9.64
C VAL A 273 -19.76 33.97 -8.78
N SER A 274 -20.01 35.22 -9.18
CA SER A 274 -19.74 36.39 -8.36
C SER A 274 -20.88 36.72 -7.39
N ASP A 275 -22.05 36.12 -7.57
CA ASP A 275 -23.23 36.25 -6.68
C ASP A 275 -23.32 35.00 -5.77
N LEU A 276 -23.34 35.27 -4.46
CA LEU A 276 -23.39 34.21 -3.44
C LEU A 276 -24.70 33.42 -3.50
N ALA A 277 -25.83 34.13 -3.76
CA ALA A 277 -27.14 33.47 -3.86
C ALA A 277 -27.21 32.51 -5.06
N ASP A 278 -26.61 32.87 -6.19
CA ASP A 278 -26.46 31.97 -7.35
C ASP A 278 -25.55 30.78 -7.06
N CYS A 279 -24.47 30.98 -6.31
CA CYS A 279 -23.59 29.88 -5.88
C CYS A 279 -24.33 28.90 -4.96
N ASP A 280 -25.09 29.41 -3.96
CA ASP A 280 -25.87 28.55 -3.05
C ASP A 280 -26.94 27.75 -3.80
N ARG A 281 -27.61 28.36 -4.77
CA ARG A 281 -28.58 27.69 -5.65
C ARG A 281 -27.91 26.63 -6.50
N LEU A 282 -26.77 26.93 -7.12
CA LEU A 282 -26.01 25.98 -7.93
C LEU A 282 -25.60 24.75 -7.12
N VAL A 283 -25.10 24.93 -5.89
CA VAL A 283 -24.72 23.83 -5.00
C VAL A 283 -25.91 22.95 -4.60
N ALA A 284 -27.12 23.52 -4.53
CA ALA A 284 -28.33 22.76 -4.22
C ALA A 284 -28.89 21.99 -5.42
N GLU A 285 -28.60 22.44 -6.66
CA GLU A 285 -29.06 21.83 -7.92
C GLU A 285 -28.12 20.74 -8.43
N VAL A 286 -26.83 20.75 -8.04
CA VAL A 286 -25.79 19.79 -8.43
C VAL A 286 -25.70 18.62 -7.45
#